data_88851948c47bf1531841ecb9936c7a55
#
_entry.id   88851948c47bf1531841ecb9936c7a55
#
_cell.length_a   1.000
_cell.length_b   1.000
_cell.length_c   1.000
_cell.angle_alpha   90.00
_cell.angle_beta   90.00
_cell.angle_gamma   90.00
#
_symmetry.space_group_name_H-M   'P 1'
#
loop_
_entity.id
_entity.type
_entity.pdbx_description
1 polymer ?
#
loop_
_entity_poly.entity_id
_entity_poly.type
_entity_poly.pdbx_seq_one_letter_code
_entity_poly.pdbx_strand_id
1 'polypeptide(L)'
;MIRKSLMVCAALALTPASQLAAQHAPSAQALADRAAIEDLLTRYYNNFGGGVESKIGDFYAEDGEMILGPNHYKGIAAIKGAYAAVPASAPQRSAYALNILISNMLVTVHGETATARLVFTETITEKQGEAPKILTQGREFDHLVKRGERWLIASRQIMGAKGEPEGWQD
;
A
#
# COMPACT_ATOMS: atom_id res chain seq x y z
N MET A 1 13.95 -78.45 31.63
CA MET A 1 14.52 -77.10 31.50
C MET A 1 13.83 -76.42 30.35
N ILE A 2 12.86 -75.54 30.65
CA ILE A 2 12.03 -74.82 29.65
C ILE A 2 12.59 -73.41 29.49
N ARG A 3 13.17 -73.06 28.33
CA ARG A 3 13.61 -71.73 28.01
C ARG A 3 12.41 -70.89 27.54
N LYS A 4 12.05 -69.89 28.32
CA LYS A 4 11.08 -68.88 27.92
C LYS A 4 11.79 -67.84 27.07
N SER A 5 11.42 -67.77 25.77
CA SER A 5 11.83 -66.68 24.88
C SER A 5 10.96 -65.48 25.17
N LEU A 6 11.61 -64.31 25.49
CA LEU A 6 10.98 -63.03 25.66
C LEU A 6 10.95 -62.41 24.31
N MET A 7 9.74 -62.16 23.78
CA MET A 7 9.51 -61.42 22.51
C MET A 7 9.38 -59.94 22.87
N VAL A 8 10.38 -59.14 22.51
CA VAL A 8 10.35 -57.70 22.67
C VAL A 8 9.65 -57.11 21.47
N CYS A 9 8.41 -56.64 21.62
CA CYS A 9 7.70 -55.85 20.63
C CYS A 9 8.24 -54.42 20.70
N ALA A 10 9.02 -54.03 19.70
CA ALA A 10 9.39 -52.61 19.47
C ALA A 10 8.19 -51.87 18.90
N ALA A 11 7.54 -51.04 19.71
CA ALA A 11 6.53 -50.10 19.23
C ALA A 11 7.24 -48.94 18.50
N LEU A 12 7.12 -48.91 17.19
CA LEU A 12 7.47 -47.72 16.38
C LEU A 12 6.48 -46.60 16.72
N ALA A 13 6.91 -45.62 17.50
CA ALA A 13 6.21 -44.37 17.65
C ALA A 13 6.28 -43.60 16.34
N LEU A 14 5.21 -43.60 15.59
CA LEU A 14 4.98 -42.68 14.47
C LEU A 14 4.84 -41.26 15.09
N THR A 15 5.91 -40.47 15.04
CA THR A 15 5.83 -39.05 15.29
C THR A 15 4.93 -38.43 14.22
N PRO A 16 3.88 -37.67 14.59
CA PRO A 16 3.08 -36.99 13.60
C PRO A 16 3.98 -36.00 12.84
N ALA A 17 4.07 -36.22 11.54
CA ALA A 17 4.74 -35.31 10.63
C ALA A 17 4.22 -33.89 10.85
N SER A 18 5.17 -33.01 10.97
CA SER A 18 5.08 -31.57 11.04
C SER A 18 3.74 -31.04 10.52
N GLN A 19 2.94 -30.44 11.41
CA GLN A 19 1.99 -29.44 11.01
C GLN A 19 2.81 -28.26 10.43
N LEU A 20 3.15 -28.31 9.14
CA LEU A 20 3.38 -27.09 8.40
C LEU A 20 2.16 -26.23 8.70
N ALA A 21 2.39 -25.10 9.36
CA ALA A 21 1.34 -24.11 9.57
C ALA A 21 0.73 -23.86 8.18
N ALA A 22 -0.45 -24.41 7.96
CA ALA A 22 -1.22 -24.14 6.77
C ALA A 22 -1.43 -22.62 6.82
N GLN A 23 -0.71 -21.89 5.96
CA GLN A 23 -1.03 -20.49 5.72
C GLN A 23 -2.50 -20.52 5.32
N HIS A 24 -3.36 -20.06 6.21
CA HIS A 24 -4.78 -20.04 5.92
C HIS A 24 -4.96 -19.18 4.69
N ALA A 25 -5.50 -19.78 3.64
CA ALA A 25 -5.83 -19.01 2.44
C ALA A 25 -6.70 -17.81 2.87
N PRO A 26 -6.43 -16.60 2.35
CA PRO A 26 -7.21 -15.43 2.71
C PRO A 26 -8.68 -15.68 2.40
N SER A 27 -9.58 -15.16 3.25
CA SER A 27 -11.03 -15.28 3.02
C SER A 27 -11.43 -14.57 1.72
N ALA A 28 -12.56 -14.96 1.14
CA ALA A 28 -13.11 -14.25 -0.03
C ALA A 28 -13.31 -12.76 0.25
N GLN A 29 -13.72 -12.40 1.48
CA GLN A 29 -13.87 -11.00 1.88
C GLN A 29 -12.51 -10.28 1.92
N ALA A 30 -11.47 -10.89 2.48
CA ALA A 30 -10.14 -10.29 2.51
C ALA A 30 -9.57 -10.08 1.10
N LEU A 31 -9.85 -11.00 0.17
CA LEU A 31 -9.46 -10.81 -1.24
C LEU A 31 -10.25 -9.68 -1.91
N ALA A 32 -11.55 -9.57 -1.65
CA ALA A 32 -12.38 -8.48 -2.17
C ALA A 32 -11.93 -7.11 -1.60
N ASP A 33 -11.64 -7.04 -0.31
CA ASP A 33 -11.14 -5.83 0.36
C ASP A 33 -9.76 -5.43 -0.19
N ARG A 34 -8.87 -6.39 -0.40
CA ARG A 34 -7.58 -6.15 -1.04
C ARG A 34 -7.75 -5.56 -2.45
N ALA A 35 -8.60 -6.16 -3.27
CA ALA A 35 -8.87 -5.65 -4.62
C ALA A 35 -9.47 -4.23 -4.60
N ALA A 36 -10.35 -3.94 -3.64
CA ALA A 36 -10.93 -2.60 -3.48
C ALA A 36 -9.88 -1.55 -3.07
N ILE A 37 -8.90 -1.93 -2.25
CA ILE A 37 -7.77 -1.06 -1.86
C ILE A 37 -6.84 -0.83 -3.06
N GLU A 38 -6.48 -1.88 -3.78
CA GLU A 38 -5.64 -1.78 -4.98
C GLU A 38 -6.30 -0.86 -6.03
N ASP A 39 -7.61 -0.97 -6.21
CA ASP A 39 -8.39 -0.10 -7.09
C ASP A 39 -8.45 1.36 -6.57
N LEU A 40 -8.62 1.57 -5.27
CA LEU A 40 -8.57 2.90 -4.65
C LEU A 40 -7.26 3.61 -4.96
N LEU A 41 -6.12 2.94 -4.70
CA LEU A 41 -4.80 3.51 -4.91
C LEU A 41 -4.50 3.74 -6.41
N THR A 42 -4.94 2.83 -7.27
CA THR A 42 -4.82 2.98 -8.72
C THR A 42 -5.61 4.19 -9.21
N ARG A 43 -6.86 4.36 -8.76
CA ARG A 43 -7.68 5.54 -9.13
C ARG A 43 -7.11 6.84 -8.58
N TYR A 44 -6.54 6.83 -7.39
CA TYR A 44 -5.87 8.00 -6.83
C TYR A 44 -4.78 8.49 -7.79
N TYR A 45 -3.88 7.59 -8.21
CA TYR A 45 -2.77 7.96 -9.08
C TYR A 45 -3.19 8.26 -10.52
N ASN A 46 -4.24 7.63 -11.04
CA ASN A 46 -4.81 7.98 -12.35
C ASN A 46 -5.41 9.40 -12.39
N ASN A 47 -5.79 9.96 -11.23
CA ASN A 47 -6.26 11.33 -11.12
C ASN A 47 -5.15 12.33 -10.78
N PHE A 48 -3.93 11.87 -10.50
CA PHE A 48 -2.81 12.72 -10.15
C PHE A 48 -2.41 13.60 -11.35
N GLY A 49 -2.19 14.90 -11.10
CA GLY A 49 -1.93 15.85 -12.19
C GLY A 49 -3.19 16.30 -12.95
N GLY A 50 -4.32 15.61 -12.81
CA GLY A 50 -5.61 15.95 -13.46
C GLY A 50 -6.65 16.56 -12.52
N GLY A 51 -6.23 17.23 -11.42
CA GLY A 51 -7.15 17.85 -10.46
C GLY A 51 -7.51 16.91 -9.30
N VAL A 52 -6.60 16.00 -8.90
CA VAL A 52 -6.78 15.11 -7.75
C VAL A 52 -7.11 15.88 -6.48
N GLU A 53 -6.61 17.11 -6.32
CA GLU A 53 -6.87 17.99 -5.19
C GLU A 53 -8.35 18.27 -4.98
N SER A 54 -9.15 18.31 -6.04
CA SER A 54 -10.62 18.45 -5.94
C SER A 54 -11.30 17.19 -5.42
N LYS A 55 -10.68 16.03 -5.58
CA LYS A 55 -11.22 14.70 -5.27
C LYS A 55 -10.60 14.07 -4.02
N ILE A 56 -9.77 14.77 -3.26
CA ILE A 56 -9.08 14.22 -2.07
C ILE A 56 -10.07 13.55 -1.10
N GLY A 57 -11.27 14.11 -0.92
CA GLY A 57 -12.30 13.50 -0.07
C GLY A 57 -12.84 12.16 -0.58
N ASP A 58 -12.56 11.78 -1.82
CA ASP A 58 -12.94 10.46 -2.35
C ASP A 58 -11.95 9.37 -1.95
N PHE A 59 -10.75 9.74 -1.56
CA PHE A 59 -9.63 8.85 -1.27
C PHE A 59 -9.24 8.82 0.20
N TYR A 60 -9.32 9.94 0.92
CA TYR A 60 -8.93 10.05 2.30
C TYR A 60 -10.12 10.02 3.25
N ALA A 61 -9.90 9.48 4.45
CA ALA A 61 -10.80 9.69 5.57
C ALA A 61 -10.85 11.19 5.92
N GLU A 62 -11.94 11.66 6.54
CA GLU A 62 -12.12 13.07 6.88
C GLU A 62 -10.99 13.60 7.78
N ASP A 63 -10.56 12.76 8.73
CA ASP A 63 -9.46 12.98 9.66
C ASP A 63 -8.11 12.45 9.12
N GLY A 64 -8.04 12.11 7.84
CA GLY A 64 -6.88 11.51 7.22
C GLY A 64 -5.63 12.37 7.28
N GLU A 65 -4.47 11.74 7.22
CA GLU A 65 -3.17 12.41 7.35
C GLU A 65 -2.28 12.13 6.14
N MET A 66 -1.45 13.12 5.76
CA MET A 66 -0.40 12.96 4.77
C MET A 66 0.92 13.48 5.34
N ILE A 67 1.96 12.65 5.31
CA ILE A 67 3.30 12.97 5.77
C ILE A 67 4.23 12.97 4.55
N LEU A 68 4.83 14.12 4.28
CA LEU A 68 5.75 14.32 3.16
C LEU A 68 7.03 14.98 3.67
N GLY A 69 8.08 14.18 3.84
CA GLY A 69 9.32 14.63 4.48
C GLY A 69 9.04 15.19 5.88
N PRO A 70 9.44 16.45 6.18
CA PRO A 70 9.19 17.06 7.48
C PRO A 70 7.76 17.60 7.65
N ASN A 71 6.95 17.59 6.59
CA ASN A 71 5.62 18.19 6.61
C ASN A 71 4.56 17.15 6.96
N HIS A 72 3.65 17.53 7.84
CA HIS A 72 2.53 16.72 8.29
C HIS A 72 1.22 17.48 8.08
N TYR A 73 0.36 16.97 7.21
CA TYR A 73 -0.92 17.57 6.84
C TYR A 73 -2.05 16.72 7.43
N LYS A 74 -2.90 17.31 8.27
CA LYS A 74 -4.01 16.64 8.94
C LYS A 74 -5.35 17.14 8.43
N GLY A 75 -6.19 16.18 8.03
CA GLY A 75 -7.51 16.42 7.48
C GLY A 75 -7.51 16.86 6.02
N ILE A 76 -8.64 16.65 5.37
CA ILE A 76 -8.84 16.87 3.93
C ILE A 76 -8.44 18.28 3.49
N ALA A 77 -8.76 19.31 4.28
CA ALA A 77 -8.46 20.69 3.91
C ALA A 77 -6.94 20.96 3.85
N ALA A 78 -6.18 20.45 4.83
CA ALA A 78 -4.73 20.61 4.85
C ALA A 78 -4.07 19.83 3.71
N ILE A 79 -4.53 18.61 3.43
CA ILE A 79 -4.04 17.79 2.32
C ILE A 79 -4.31 18.47 0.97
N LYS A 80 -5.52 19.00 0.74
CA LYS A 80 -5.84 19.81 -0.45
C LYS A 80 -4.92 21.01 -0.59
N GLY A 81 -4.66 21.70 0.53
CA GLY A 81 -3.74 22.84 0.58
C GLY A 81 -2.32 22.48 0.16
N ALA A 82 -1.83 21.31 0.57
CA ALA A 82 -0.50 20.82 0.17
C ALA A 82 -0.39 20.63 -1.35
N TYR A 83 -1.40 20.06 -1.99
CA TYR A 83 -1.42 19.92 -3.45
C TYR A 83 -1.56 21.28 -4.15
N ALA A 84 -2.41 22.17 -3.65
CA ALA A 84 -2.58 23.50 -4.21
C ALA A 84 -1.31 24.37 -4.11
N ALA A 85 -0.47 24.13 -3.10
CA ALA A 85 0.77 24.84 -2.89
C ALA A 85 1.89 24.47 -3.89
N VAL A 86 1.73 23.41 -4.69
CA VAL A 86 2.70 23.07 -5.74
C VAL A 86 2.72 24.19 -6.78
N PRO A 87 3.87 24.86 -7.03
CA PRO A 87 3.94 25.98 -7.96
C PRO A 87 3.54 25.59 -9.39
N ALA A 88 2.90 26.49 -10.12
CA ALA A 88 2.52 26.26 -11.52
C ALA A 88 3.74 25.96 -12.42
N SER A 89 4.94 26.47 -12.04
CA SER A 89 6.19 26.22 -12.73
C SER A 89 6.86 24.88 -12.38
N ALA A 90 6.34 24.18 -11.37
CA ALA A 90 6.88 22.86 -11.01
C ALA A 90 6.72 21.87 -12.18
N PRO A 91 7.69 20.98 -12.42
CA PRO A 91 7.61 20.01 -13.51
C PRO A 91 6.32 19.20 -13.52
N GLN A 92 5.78 18.86 -12.35
CA GLN A 92 4.50 18.14 -12.19
C GLN A 92 3.29 18.91 -12.74
N ARG A 93 3.38 20.25 -12.87
CA ARG A 93 2.29 21.10 -13.37
C ARG A 93 2.55 21.73 -14.73
N SER A 94 3.83 21.91 -15.09
CA SER A 94 4.23 22.60 -16.32
C SER A 94 4.49 21.65 -17.49
N ALA A 95 4.70 20.36 -17.24
CA ALA A 95 4.93 19.36 -18.27
C ALA A 95 3.68 19.13 -19.14
N TYR A 96 3.90 18.73 -20.39
CA TYR A 96 2.84 18.31 -21.30
C TYR A 96 2.04 17.12 -20.74
N ALA A 97 2.71 16.17 -20.09
CA ALA A 97 2.09 15.05 -19.42
C ALA A 97 2.86 14.66 -18.15
N LEU A 98 2.12 14.32 -17.10
CA LEU A 98 2.59 13.71 -15.89
C LEU A 98 1.92 12.34 -15.76
N ASN A 99 2.70 11.30 -15.55
CA ASN A 99 2.19 9.97 -15.23
C ASN A 99 2.89 9.43 -13.98
N ILE A 100 2.13 8.73 -13.16
CA ILE A 100 2.67 8.02 -12.01
C ILE A 100 2.45 6.53 -12.19
N LEU A 101 3.56 5.82 -12.24
CA LEU A 101 3.59 4.36 -12.29
C LEU A 101 3.69 3.85 -10.86
N ILE A 102 2.78 2.97 -10.47
CA ILE A 102 2.84 2.27 -9.18
C ILE A 102 3.25 0.83 -9.39
N SER A 103 4.10 0.32 -8.51
CA SER A 103 4.64 -1.04 -8.59
C SER A 103 4.93 -1.60 -7.19
N ASN A 104 5.21 -2.91 -7.14
CA ASN A 104 5.57 -3.61 -5.90
C ASN A 104 4.57 -3.38 -4.76
N MET A 105 3.29 -3.28 -5.12
CA MET A 105 2.24 -3.06 -4.14
C MET A 105 2.04 -4.31 -3.29
N LEU A 106 2.06 -4.12 -1.97
CA LEU A 106 1.68 -5.12 -0.99
C LEU A 106 0.56 -4.53 -0.15
N VAL A 107 -0.55 -5.26 -0.06
CA VAL A 107 -1.71 -4.89 0.76
C VAL A 107 -1.98 -6.01 1.75
N THR A 108 -2.07 -5.66 3.03
CA THR A 108 -2.43 -6.58 4.13
C THR A 108 -3.70 -6.07 4.81
N VAL A 109 -4.73 -6.93 4.86
CA VAL A 109 -6.06 -6.58 5.40
C VAL A 109 -6.22 -7.18 6.79
N HIS A 110 -6.65 -6.37 7.75
CA HIS A 110 -6.91 -6.71 9.15
C HIS A 110 -8.33 -6.29 9.55
N GLY A 111 -9.34 -7.01 9.05
CA GLY A 111 -10.74 -6.65 9.28
C GLY A 111 -11.11 -5.33 8.61
N GLU A 112 -11.41 -4.29 9.40
CA GLU A 112 -11.77 -2.95 8.90
C GLU A 112 -10.59 -2.00 8.79
N THR A 113 -9.36 -2.48 8.97
CA THR A 113 -8.12 -1.76 8.74
C THR A 113 -7.24 -2.50 7.77
N ALA A 114 -6.32 -1.79 7.13
CA ALA A 114 -5.34 -2.39 6.25
C ALA A 114 -4.06 -1.54 6.22
N THR A 115 -2.97 -2.18 5.82
CA THR A 115 -1.75 -1.49 5.39
C THR A 115 -1.54 -1.70 3.90
N ALA A 116 -0.96 -0.71 3.24
CA ALA A 116 -0.47 -0.84 1.88
C ALA A 116 0.89 -0.16 1.77
N ARG A 117 1.80 -0.79 1.04
CA ARG A 117 3.05 -0.15 0.64
C ARG A 117 3.27 -0.36 -0.85
N LEU A 118 3.86 0.62 -1.50
CA LEU A 118 4.16 0.56 -2.92
C LEU A 118 5.40 1.39 -3.27
N VAL A 119 5.90 1.20 -4.47
CA VAL A 119 6.87 2.09 -5.10
C VAL A 119 6.14 2.91 -6.15
N PHE A 120 6.27 4.23 -6.09
CA PHE A 120 5.81 5.11 -7.16
C PHE A 120 6.99 5.63 -7.98
N THR A 121 6.76 5.84 -9.26
CA THR A 121 7.71 6.47 -10.18
C THR A 121 6.97 7.54 -10.96
N GLU A 122 7.33 8.81 -10.73
CA GLU A 122 6.81 9.93 -11.51
C GLU A 122 7.59 10.06 -12.81
N THR A 123 6.87 10.12 -13.92
CA THR A 123 7.43 10.43 -15.23
C THR A 123 6.76 11.66 -15.82
N ILE A 124 7.54 12.50 -16.47
CA ILE A 124 7.05 13.65 -17.19
C ILE A 124 7.43 13.58 -18.68
N THR A 125 6.54 14.07 -19.52
CA THR A 125 6.82 14.42 -20.91
C THR A 125 6.79 15.95 -20.99
N GLU A 126 7.92 16.59 -21.25
CA GLU A 126 8.01 18.05 -21.20
C GLU A 126 7.24 18.69 -22.35
N LYS A 127 7.35 18.13 -23.57
CA LYS A 127 6.65 18.58 -24.77
C LYS A 127 6.02 17.42 -25.52
N GLN A 128 4.99 17.71 -26.28
CA GLN A 128 4.35 16.72 -27.15
C GLN A 128 5.36 16.10 -28.12
N GLY A 129 5.37 14.76 -28.18
CA GLY A 129 6.26 13.99 -29.06
C GLY A 129 7.63 13.69 -28.47
N GLU A 130 7.99 14.23 -27.32
CA GLU A 130 9.21 13.86 -26.60
C GLU A 130 9.02 12.55 -25.80
N ALA A 131 10.13 11.85 -25.58
CA ALA A 131 10.13 10.67 -24.71
C ALA A 131 9.92 11.07 -23.24
N PRO A 132 9.16 10.29 -22.45
CA PRO A 132 9.01 10.55 -21.04
C PRO A 132 10.35 10.39 -20.30
N LYS A 133 10.55 11.22 -19.29
CA LYS A 133 11.70 11.19 -18.38
C LYS A 133 11.23 10.84 -16.98
N ILE A 134 12.03 10.08 -16.25
CA ILE A 134 11.80 9.86 -14.82
C ILE A 134 12.11 11.16 -14.09
N LEU A 135 11.13 11.69 -13.36
CA LEU A 135 11.29 12.86 -12.51
C LEU A 135 11.74 12.47 -11.11
N THR A 136 11.06 11.51 -10.50
CA THR A 136 11.39 11.00 -9.17
C THR A 136 10.87 9.59 -8.97
N GLN A 137 11.40 8.92 -7.95
CA GLN A 137 10.92 7.63 -7.47
C GLN A 137 10.94 7.64 -5.94
N GLY A 138 9.93 7.07 -5.34
CA GLY A 138 9.84 6.95 -3.89
C GLY A 138 9.02 5.75 -3.48
N ARG A 139 8.84 5.65 -2.17
CA ARG A 139 8.01 4.65 -1.51
C ARG A 139 6.84 5.33 -0.82
N GLU A 140 5.75 4.65 -0.79
CA GLU A 140 4.54 5.06 -0.11
C GLU A 140 4.11 3.98 0.86
N PHE A 141 3.63 4.43 2.02
CA PHE A 141 3.16 3.60 3.13
C PHE A 141 1.83 4.17 3.59
N ASP A 142 0.78 3.38 3.43
CA ASP A 142 -0.58 3.76 3.75
C ASP A 142 -1.15 2.91 4.88
N HIS A 143 -1.78 3.56 5.85
CA HIS A 143 -2.79 2.93 6.69
C HIS A 143 -4.16 3.26 6.13
N LEU A 144 -4.99 2.24 5.97
CA LEU A 144 -6.33 2.38 5.42
C LEU A 144 -7.37 1.95 6.45
N VAL A 145 -8.57 2.51 6.32
CA VAL A 145 -9.71 2.23 7.17
C VAL A 145 -10.96 2.05 6.32
N LYS A 146 -11.77 1.08 6.69
CA LYS A 146 -13.08 0.85 6.07
C LYS A 146 -14.13 1.68 6.79
N ARG A 147 -14.90 2.46 6.04
CA ARG A 147 -16.03 3.25 6.54
C ARG A 147 -17.27 2.87 5.72
N GLY A 148 -18.15 2.09 6.34
CA GLY A 148 -19.24 1.43 5.61
C GLY A 148 -18.69 0.48 4.55
N GLU A 149 -19.08 0.67 3.30
CA GLU A 149 -18.61 -0.15 2.17
C GLU A 149 -17.32 0.39 1.49
N ARG A 150 -16.74 1.49 2.01
CA ARG A 150 -15.65 2.19 1.35
C ARG A 150 -14.34 2.06 2.12
N TRP A 151 -13.28 1.74 1.42
CA TRP A 151 -11.91 1.91 1.91
C TRP A 151 -11.45 3.35 1.69
N LEU A 152 -10.75 3.91 2.68
CA LEU A 152 -10.21 5.27 2.66
C LEU A 152 -8.81 5.27 3.26
N ILE A 153 -7.95 6.18 2.80
CA ILE A 153 -6.62 6.40 3.36
C ILE A 153 -6.77 7.15 4.68
N ALA A 154 -6.39 6.51 5.78
CA ALA A 154 -6.35 7.12 7.11
C ALA A 154 -5.03 7.85 7.33
N SER A 155 -3.92 7.29 6.86
CA SER A 155 -2.61 7.94 6.91
C SER A 155 -1.80 7.51 5.69
N ARG A 156 -1.10 8.46 5.09
CA ARG A 156 -0.14 8.24 4.00
C ARG A 156 1.19 8.86 4.35
N GLN A 157 2.25 8.07 4.28
CA GLN A 157 3.61 8.58 4.41
C GLN A 157 4.40 8.33 3.13
N ILE A 158 4.97 9.41 2.58
CA ILE A 158 5.78 9.38 1.36
C ILE A 158 7.25 9.50 1.76
N MET A 159 8.02 8.50 1.37
CA MET A 159 9.45 8.39 1.63
C MET A 159 10.23 8.49 0.32
N GLY A 160 11.51 8.84 0.41
CA GLY A 160 12.43 8.72 -0.71
C GLY A 160 12.66 7.26 -1.12
N ALA A 161 13.59 7.04 -2.07
CA ALA A 161 13.87 5.71 -2.63
C ALA A 161 14.30 4.65 -1.61
N LYS A 162 14.74 5.06 -0.43
CA LYS A 162 15.20 4.18 0.67
C LYS A 162 14.47 4.54 1.96
N GLY A 163 14.32 3.54 2.81
CA GLY A 163 13.74 3.68 4.14
C GLY A 163 12.31 3.17 4.25
N GLU A 164 11.89 3.01 5.47
CA GLU A 164 10.53 2.71 5.92
C GLU A 164 10.21 3.64 7.08
N PRO A 165 8.93 3.95 7.32
CA PRO A 165 8.53 4.67 8.54
C PRO A 165 8.95 3.89 9.78
N GLU A 166 9.32 4.61 10.84
CA GLU A 166 9.62 3.99 12.12
C GLU A 166 8.40 3.22 12.63
N GLY A 167 8.62 1.96 13.03
CA GLY A 167 7.56 1.09 13.53
C GLY A 167 6.59 0.56 12.48
N TRP A 168 6.90 0.69 11.17
CA TRP A 168 6.05 0.12 10.11
C TRP A 168 5.92 -1.40 10.28
N GLN A 169 4.70 -1.90 10.14
CA GLN A 169 4.37 -3.33 10.10
C GLN A 169 3.39 -3.59 8.96
N ASP A 170 3.69 -4.58 8.12
CA ASP A 170 2.81 -5.04 7.04
C ASP A 170 1.60 -5.84 7.57
#